data_f07c663d81ffc519c73f3f9fdddb5550
#
_entry.id   f07c663d81ffc519c73f3f9fdddb5550
#
_cell.length_a   1.000
_cell.length_b   1.000
_cell.length_c   1.000
_cell.angle_alpha   90.00
_cell.angle_beta   90.00
_cell.angle_gamma   90.00
#
_symmetry.space_group_name_H-M   'P 1'
#
loop_
_entity.id
_entity.type
_entity.pdbx_description
1 polymer ?
#
loop_
_entity_poly.entity_id
_entity_poly.type
_entity_poly.pdbx_seq_one_letter_code
_entity_poly.pdbx_strand_id
1 'polypeptide(L)'
;MMCPPSLHPRETVGTAPSDGTDKHADRARLCRPYFYDGASMSRGASRIVAHYERHALAWDADRRAAAWTDKPPIERFVTLLRPGANVLDLGCGGGVPVAAHISAQGFSVTGVDSSPTMIALCRTRMPDQEWVVADMRSWTSGRRFDGVLAWDSFFHLGHDDQRRMFPIFAACTASGGVLLFNAGPAHGEAIGSYRGDPLYHASLDPSEYAALLRDNGFELIAQSVGEPANGERSFWLARAVRAPPV
;
A
#
# COMPACT_ATOMS: atom_id res chain seq x y z
N MET A 1 -49.30 -1.80 13.28
CA MET A 1 -50.46 -2.24 12.51
C MET A 1 -49.95 -2.87 11.21
N MET A 2 -50.11 -4.19 11.15
CA MET A 2 -50.23 -5.10 9.99
C MET A 2 -49.19 -5.12 8.87
N CYS A 3 -48.36 -6.16 8.85
CA CYS A 3 -48.03 -6.95 7.65
C CYS A 3 -49.28 -7.69 7.15
N PRO A 4 -49.42 -8.02 5.85
CA PRO A 4 -48.99 -9.26 5.20
C PRO A 4 -48.91 -9.15 3.64
N PRO A 5 -48.86 -10.29 2.86
CA PRO A 5 -48.10 -11.53 2.96
C PRO A 5 -47.32 -11.89 1.68
N SER A 6 -46.49 -12.92 1.81
CA SER A 6 -45.77 -13.72 0.78
C SER A 6 -46.63 -14.33 -0.34
N LEU A 7 -46.06 -14.42 -1.57
CA LEU A 7 -46.39 -15.40 -2.59
C LEU A 7 -45.17 -15.78 -3.44
N HIS A 8 -44.74 -17.02 -3.37
CA HIS A 8 -44.01 -17.82 -4.36
C HIS A 8 -45.00 -18.71 -5.11
N PRO A 9 -44.59 -19.44 -6.14
CA PRO A 9 -43.54 -19.36 -7.15
C PRO A 9 -44.07 -19.56 -8.60
N ARG A 10 -43.21 -19.43 -9.64
CA ARG A 10 -43.28 -20.26 -10.85
C ARG A 10 -41.93 -20.35 -11.54
N GLU A 11 -41.44 -21.56 -11.68
CA GLU A 11 -40.38 -21.99 -12.57
C GLU A 11 -40.80 -21.83 -14.03
N THR A 12 -39.85 -21.39 -14.87
CA THR A 12 -39.78 -21.82 -16.27
C THR A 12 -38.35 -22.01 -16.71
N VAL A 13 -38.12 -23.09 -17.36
CA VAL A 13 -36.91 -23.72 -17.87
C VAL A 13 -36.39 -23.02 -19.12
N GLY A 14 -35.03 -22.87 -19.21
CA GLY A 14 -34.30 -23.08 -20.47
C GLY A 14 -33.80 -21.83 -21.20
N THR A 15 -32.50 -21.61 -21.17
CA THR A 15 -31.58 -21.81 -22.28
C THR A 15 -30.14 -21.48 -21.84
N ALA A 16 -29.20 -22.29 -22.28
CA ALA A 16 -27.78 -22.27 -21.92
C ALA A 16 -26.97 -21.26 -22.77
N PRO A 17 -25.64 -21.11 -22.52
CA PRO A 17 -25.02 -19.86 -22.18
C PRO A 17 -24.21 -19.29 -23.34
N SER A 18 -24.09 -17.97 -23.40
CA SER A 18 -23.07 -17.28 -24.21
C SER A 18 -21.85 -17.02 -23.30
N ASP A 19 -20.74 -17.57 -23.69
CA ASP A 19 -19.39 -17.39 -23.18
C ASP A 19 -18.99 -15.90 -23.28
N GLY A 20 -19.05 -15.23 -22.15
CA GLY A 20 -18.60 -13.85 -21.98
C GLY A 20 -17.70 -13.81 -20.74
N THR A 21 -16.40 -14.00 -20.94
CA THR A 21 -15.39 -13.85 -19.91
C THR A 21 -15.35 -12.39 -19.42
N ASP A 22 -16.10 -12.11 -18.37
CA ASP A 22 -16.06 -10.84 -17.65
C ASP A 22 -14.78 -10.76 -16.80
N LYS A 23 -13.73 -10.16 -17.38
CA LYS A 23 -12.44 -9.92 -16.72
C LYS A 23 -12.50 -8.88 -15.61
N HIS A 24 -13.66 -8.23 -15.39
CA HIS A 24 -13.85 -7.23 -14.34
C HIS A 24 -14.41 -7.80 -13.02
N ALA A 25 -14.93 -9.02 -13.01
CA ALA A 25 -15.56 -9.62 -11.84
C ALA A 25 -14.57 -10.13 -10.77
N ASP A 26 -13.29 -10.24 -11.08
CA ASP A 26 -12.30 -10.87 -10.16
C ASP A 26 -11.71 -9.90 -9.12
N ARG A 27 -11.88 -8.59 -9.29
CA ARG A 27 -11.41 -7.58 -8.31
C ARG A 27 -12.32 -7.41 -7.09
N ALA A 28 -13.61 -7.73 -7.21
CA ALA A 28 -14.57 -7.61 -6.10
C ALA A 28 -14.54 -8.79 -5.11
N ARG A 29 -13.76 -9.84 -5.37
CA ARG A 29 -13.67 -11.04 -4.51
C ARG A 29 -12.61 -10.94 -3.41
N LEU A 30 -11.90 -9.82 -3.27
CA LEU A 30 -10.79 -9.65 -2.32
C LEU A 30 -11.23 -9.44 -0.86
N CYS A 31 -12.53 -9.34 -0.56
CA CYS A 31 -13.01 -9.12 0.80
C CYS A 31 -14.17 -10.06 1.17
N ARG A 32 -13.87 -11.35 1.38
CA ARG A 32 -14.67 -12.17 2.29
C ARG A 32 -13.83 -12.48 3.51
N PRO A 33 -14.26 -12.11 4.72
CA PRO A 33 -13.54 -12.46 5.94
C PRO A 33 -13.60 -13.97 6.15
N TYR A 34 -12.51 -14.67 5.93
CA TYR A 34 -12.29 -15.99 6.52
C TYR A 34 -11.86 -15.77 7.97
N PHE A 35 -12.59 -16.37 8.90
CA PHE A 35 -12.16 -16.42 10.31
C PHE A 35 -10.94 -17.35 10.42
N TYR A 36 -9.75 -16.76 10.50
CA TYR A 36 -8.52 -17.45 10.87
C TYR A 36 -8.24 -17.21 12.36
N ASP A 37 -7.64 -18.21 13.03
CA ASP A 37 -7.20 -18.04 14.40
C ASP A 37 -6.02 -17.04 14.48
N GLY A 38 -5.82 -16.39 15.64
CA GLY A 38 -4.77 -15.38 15.82
C GLY A 38 -3.35 -15.90 15.54
N ALA A 39 -3.10 -17.21 15.70
CA ALA A 39 -1.82 -17.84 15.39
C ALA A 39 -1.57 -17.99 13.89
N SER A 40 -2.63 -18.08 13.07
CA SER A 40 -2.55 -18.07 11.61
C SER A 40 -2.25 -16.69 11.07
N MET A 41 -2.80 -15.64 11.68
CA MET A 41 -2.63 -14.23 11.31
C MET A 41 -1.19 -13.75 11.54
N SER A 42 -0.62 -14.00 12.72
CA SER A 42 0.79 -13.70 13.04
C SER A 42 1.76 -14.39 12.06
N ARG A 43 1.47 -15.63 11.66
CA ARG A 43 2.25 -16.35 10.64
C ARG A 43 2.11 -15.74 9.24
N GLY A 44 0.96 -15.12 8.93
CA GLY A 44 0.74 -14.42 7.66
C GLY A 44 1.67 -13.23 7.50
N ALA A 45 1.71 -12.34 8.48
CA ALA A 45 2.60 -11.18 8.49
C ALA A 45 4.09 -11.55 8.36
N SER A 46 4.54 -12.60 9.06
CA SER A 46 5.94 -13.05 9.00
C SER A 46 6.34 -13.66 7.65
N ARG A 47 5.38 -14.09 6.82
CA ARG A 47 5.62 -14.72 5.51
C ARG A 47 5.56 -13.75 4.34
N ILE A 48 5.18 -12.50 4.55
CA ILE A 48 4.93 -11.54 3.48
C ILE A 48 6.15 -11.32 2.57
N VAL A 49 7.36 -11.26 3.16
CA VAL A 49 8.62 -11.12 2.42
C VAL A 49 8.83 -12.30 1.45
N ALA A 50 8.68 -13.53 1.96
CA ALA A 50 8.82 -14.73 1.13
C ALA A 50 7.71 -14.86 0.07
N HIS A 51 6.50 -14.35 0.36
CA HIS A 51 5.39 -14.30 -0.57
C HIS A 51 5.73 -13.41 -1.78
N TYR A 52 6.16 -12.16 -1.51
CA TYR A 52 6.50 -11.23 -2.58
C TYR A 52 7.73 -11.64 -3.38
N GLU A 53 8.75 -12.24 -2.76
CA GLU A 53 9.88 -12.78 -3.51
C GLU A 53 9.46 -13.94 -4.43
N ARG A 54 8.64 -14.86 -3.96
CA ARG A 54 8.13 -15.97 -4.78
C ARG A 54 7.34 -15.50 -5.99
N HIS A 55 6.53 -14.47 -5.85
CA HIS A 55 5.63 -13.99 -6.87
C HIS A 55 6.09 -12.71 -7.59
N ALA A 56 7.33 -12.26 -7.36
CA ALA A 56 7.83 -10.96 -7.79
C ALA A 56 7.59 -10.66 -9.26
N LEU A 57 7.99 -11.54 -10.15
CA LEU A 57 7.84 -11.34 -11.61
C LEU A 57 6.37 -11.29 -12.04
N ALA A 58 5.54 -12.15 -11.44
CA ALA A 58 4.13 -12.20 -11.76
C ALA A 58 3.39 -10.96 -11.25
N TRP A 59 3.68 -10.55 -10.00
CA TRP A 59 3.13 -9.33 -9.41
C TRP A 59 3.51 -8.08 -10.23
N ASP A 60 4.77 -7.96 -10.59
CA ASP A 60 5.25 -6.87 -11.42
C ASP A 60 4.56 -6.82 -12.79
N ALA A 61 4.38 -7.96 -13.44
CA ALA A 61 3.67 -8.04 -14.72
C ALA A 61 2.20 -7.63 -14.57
N ASP A 62 1.51 -8.14 -13.54
CA ASP A 62 0.11 -7.82 -13.27
C ASP A 62 -0.06 -6.33 -12.91
N ARG A 63 0.84 -5.76 -12.10
CA ARG A 63 0.82 -4.34 -11.71
C ARG A 63 1.02 -3.40 -12.91
N ARG A 64 1.92 -3.75 -13.83
CA ARG A 64 2.17 -2.97 -15.06
C ARG A 64 1.03 -3.09 -16.08
N ALA A 65 0.35 -4.22 -16.14
CA ALA A 65 -0.79 -4.42 -17.03
C ALA A 65 -2.08 -3.76 -16.51
N ALA A 66 -2.18 -3.51 -15.21
CA ALA A 66 -3.35 -2.91 -14.60
C ALA A 66 -3.44 -1.40 -14.88
N ALA A 67 -4.67 -0.87 -15.01
CA ALA A 67 -4.88 0.57 -15.02
C ALA A 67 -4.41 1.18 -13.69
N TRP A 68 -3.72 2.32 -13.76
CA TRP A 68 -3.23 3.02 -12.59
C TRP A 68 -4.32 3.93 -12.01
N THR A 69 -5.27 3.34 -11.30
CA THR A 69 -6.44 4.02 -10.73
C THR A 69 -6.14 4.79 -9.44
N ASP A 70 -5.04 4.46 -8.77
CA ASP A 70 -4.58 5.04 -7.51
C ASP A 70 -3.51 6.15 -7.72
N LYS A 71 -3.46 6.74 -8.91
CA LYS A 71 -2.57 7.83 -9.25
C LYS A 71 -2.83 9.15 -8.49
N PRO A 72 -4.09 9.59 -8.25
CA PRO A 72 -4.37 10.89 -7.67
C PRO A 72 -3.68 11.19 -6.32
N PRO A 73 -3.63 10.28 -5.32
CA PRO A 73 -2.86 10.51 -4.10
C PRO A 73 -1.36 10.70 -4.35
N ILE A 74 -0.77 9.98 -5.29
CA ILE A 74 0.65 10.11 -5.66
C ILE A 74 0.91 11.48 -6.31
N GLU A 75 0.03 11.92 -7.22
CA GLU A 75 0.12 13.26 -7.82
C GLU A 75 0.05 14.35 -6.75
N ARG A 76 -0.89 14.22 -5.80
CA ARG A 76 -1.00 15.18 -4.70
C ARG A 76 0.26 15.22 -3.83
N PHE A 77 0.87 14.08 -3.54
CA PHE A 77 2.15 14.00 -2.83
C PHE A 77 3.24 14.73 -3.61
N VAL A 78 3.36 14.47 -4.90
CA VAL A 78 4.39 15.07 -5.76
C VAL A 78 4.26 16.60 -5.83
N THR A 79 3.03 17.15 -5.89
CA THR A 79 2.82 18.61 -5.91
C THR A 79 3.30 19.33 -4.64
N LEU A 80 3.53 18.64 -3.55
CA LEU A 80 4.02 19.18 -2.29
C LEU A 80 5.54 19.18 -2.18
N LEU A 81 6.24 18.52 -3.11
CA LEU A 81 7.69 18.42 -3.14
C LEU A 81 8.32 19.64 -3.86
N ARG A 82 9.48 20.07 -3.38
CA ARG A 82 10.29 21.06 -4.09
C ARG A 82 10.95 20.44 -5.34
N PRO A 83 11.23 21.22 -6.39
CA PRO A 83 11.97 20.72 -7.55
C PRO A 83 13.29 20.04 -7.15
N GLY A 84 13.57 18.87 -7.73
CA GLY A 84 14.79 18.10 -7.44
C GLY A 84 14.80 17.43 -6.06
N ALA A 85 13.66 17.29 -5.41
CA ALA A 85 13.56 16.64 -4.10
C ALA A 85 14.04 15.18 -4.14
N ASN A 86 14.55 14.71 -2.99
CA ASN A 86 14.87 13.31 -2.76
C ASN A 86 13.67 12.61 -2.16
N VAL A 87 13.27 11.48 -2.75
CA VAL A 87 12.11 10.69 -2.34
C VAL A 87 12.56 9.29 -1.93
N LEU A 88 12.05 8.82 -0.80
CA LEU A 88 12.19 7.45 -0.32
C LEU A 88 10.87 6.69 -0.58
N ASP A 89 10.97 5.52 -1.24
CA ASP A 89 9.84 4.62 -1.50
C ASP A 89 10.06 3.30 -0.74
N LEU A 90 9.33 3.11 0.34
CA LEU A 90 9.41 1.94 1.22
C LEU A 90 8.43 0.84 0.79
N GLY A 91 8.95 -0.29 0.33
CA GLY A 91 8.20 -1.34 -0.35
C GLY A 91 7.94 -0.97 -1.80
N CYS A 92 9.00 -0.51 -2.50
CA CYS A 92 8.90 0.03 -3.86
C CYS A 92 8.53 -1.00 -4.94
N GLY A 93 8.52 -2.30 -4.61
CA GLY A 93 8.29 -3.38 -5.58
C GLY A 93 9.23 -3.28 -6.78
N GLY A 94 8.72 -3.50 -7.99
CA GLY A 94 9.47 -3.35 -9.25
C GLY A 94 9.63 -1.91 -9.74
N GLY A 95 9.28 -0.90 -8.93
CA GLY A 95 9.43 0.53 -9.20
C GLY A 95 8.37 1.13 -10.14
N VAL A 96 7.46 0.32 -10.67
CA VAL A 96 6.43 0.77 -11.62
C VAL A 96 5.03 0.48 -11.04
N PRO A 97 4.10 1.45 -11.11
CA PRO A 97 4.18 2.76 -11.80
C PRO A 97 4.74 3.89 -10.94
N VAL A 98 4.81 3.76 -9.59
CA VAL A 98 4.99 4.87 -8.64
C VAL A 98 6.38 5.50 -8.75
N ALA A 99 7.45 4.75 -8.47
CA ALA A 99 8.81 5.29 -8.50
C ALA A 99 9.20 5.80 -9.90
N ALA A 100 8.77 5.10 -10.97
CA ALA A 100 9.00 5.53 -12.35
C ALA A 100 8.33 6.87 -12.65
N HIS A 101 7.10 7.07 -12.17
CA HIS A 101 6.38 8.33 -12.34
C HIS A 101 7.08 9.48 -11.59
N ILE A 102 7.51 9.26 -10.36
CA ILE A 102 8.22 10.24 -9.55
C ILE A 102 9.56 10.61 -10.20
N SER A 103 10.34 9.61 -10.63
CA SER A 103 11.61 9.82 -11.32
C SER A 103 11.44 10.59 -12.64
N ALA A 104 10.41 10.29 -13.42
CA ALA A 104 10.12 11.00 -14.68
C ALA A 104 9.79 12.49 -14.50
N GLN A 105 9.44 12.92 -13.30
CA GLN A 105 9.21 14.33 -12.95
C GLN A 105 10.48 15.04 -12.43
N GLY A 106 11.64 14.38 -12.50
CA GLY A 106 12.93 14.97 -12.13
C GLY A 106 13.27 14.86 -10.64
N PHE A 107 12.61 13.99 -9.90
CA PHE A 107 12.95 13.69 -8.50
C PHE A 107 13.96 12.54 -8.42
N SER A 108 14.84 12.58 -7.41
CA SER A 108 15.74 11.46 -7.11
C SER A 108 15.02 10.46 -6.22
N VAL A 109 14.98 9.19 -6.62
CA VAL A 109 14.29 8.12 -5.86
C VAL A 109 15.31 7.18 -5.22
N THR A 110 15.12 6.89 -3.94
CA THR A 110 15.70 5.75 -3.25
C THR A 110 14.58 4.77 -2.96
N GLY A 111 14.60 3.60 -3.59
CA GLY A 111 13.62 2.54 -3.35
C GLY A 111 14.17 1.44 -2.45
N VAL A 112 13.39 1.02 -1.49
CA VAL A 112 13.69 -0.08 -0.56
C VAL A 112 12.63 -1.15 -0.71
N ASP A 113 13.05 -2.39 -0.96
CA ASP A 113 12.15 -3.55 -0.98
C ASP A 113 12.88 -4.78 -0.42
N SER A 114 12.15 -5.66 0.23
CA SER A 114 12.72 -6.89 0.78
C SER A 114 12.97 -7.97 -0.27
N SER A 115 12.41 -7.85 -1.47
CA SER A 115 12.56 -8.79 -2.58
C SER A 115 13.77 -8.44 -3.43
N PRO A 116 14.85 -9.28 -3.47
CA PRO A 116 15.95 -9.10 -4.39
C PRO A 116 15.52 -9.06 -5.86
N THR A 117 14.51 -9.85 -6.23
CA THR A 117 13.97 -9.90 -7.59
C THR A 117 13.32 -8.57 -7.98
N MET A 118 12.51 -7.96 -7.10
CA MET A 118 11.92 -6.64 -7.35
C MET A 118 12.99 -5.56 -7.51
N ILE A 119 13.98 -5.55 -6.65
CA ILE A 119 15.09 -4.58 -6.74
C ILE A 119 15.94 -4.78 -8.02
N ALA A 120 16.14 -6.00 -8.49
CA ALA A 120 16.79 -6.25 -9.77
C ALA A 120 16.03 -5.64 -10.96
N LEU A 121 14.68 -5.71 -10.94
CA LEU A 121 13.84 -5.05 -11.92
C LEU A 121 13.99 -3.51 -11.88
N CYS A 122 14.00 -2.93 -10.68
CA CYS A 122 14.22 -1.50 -10.50
C CYS A 122 15.56 -1.04 -11.08
N ARG A 123 16.65 -1.73 -10.76
CA ARG A 123 18.01 -1.42 -11.26
C ARG A 123 18.09 -1.50 -12.78
N THR A 124 17.41 -2.45 -13.40
CA THR A 124 17.37 -2.59 -14.86
C THR A 124 16.60 -1.45 -15.52
N ARG A 125 15.50 -1.00 -14.91
CA ARG A 125 14.59 0.01 -15.50
C ARG A 125 15.05 1.43 -15.26
N MET A 126 15.61 1.69 -14.10
CA MET A 126 16.01 3.03 -13.63
C MET A 126 17.39 2.96 -12.98
N PRO A 127 18.45 2.74 -13.79
CA PRO A 127 19.82 2.55 -13.27
C PRO A 127 20.39 3.78 -12.57
N ASP A 128 19.85 4.98 -12.87
CA ASP A 128 20.28 6.24 -12.27
C ASP A 128 19.67 6.52 -10.90
N GLN A 129 18.77 5.65 -10.42
CA GLN A 129 18.13 5.74 -9.10
C GLN A 129 18.79 4.77 -8.10
N GLU A 130 18.56 4.99 -6.80
CA GLU A 130 19.13 4.15 -5.75
C GLU A 130 18.16 3.04 -5.33
N TRP A 131 18.62 1.77 -5.31
CA TRP A 131 17.81 0.61 -5.02
C TRP A 131 18.45 -0.30 -3.98
N VAL A 132 17.74 -0.54 -2.88
CA VAL A 132 18.25 -1.26 -1.71
C VAL A 132 17.38 -2.49 -1.42
N VAL A 133 18.01 -3.65 -1.31
CA VAL A 133 17.35 -4.86 -0.78
C VAL A 133 17.40 -4.80 0.73
N ALA A 134 16.28 -4.50 1.38
CA ALA A 134 16.18 -4.45 2.83
C ALA A 134 14.72 -4.54 3.31
N ASP A 135 14.55 -4.95 4.57
CA ASP A 135 13.26 -4.88 5.25
C ASP A 135 13.05 -3.46 5.79
N MET A 136 11.95 -2.79 5.41
CA MET A 136 11.63 -1.43 5.82
C MET A 136 11.56 -1.26 7.34
N ARG A 137 11.26 -2.33 8.10
CA ARG A 137 11.15 -2.33 9.57
C ARG A 137 12.49 -2.13 10.28
N SER A 138 13.59 -2.47 9.62
CA SER A 138 14.95 -2.42 10.19
C SER A 138 15.94 -1.59 9.40
N TRP A 139 15.54 -1.12 8.21
CA TRP A 139 16.42 -0.32 7.36
C TRP A 139 16.56 1.12 7.87
N THR A 140 17.78 1.64 7.78
CA THR A 140 18.10 3.04 8.11
C THR A 140 19.01 3.64 7.06
N SER A 141 18.72 4.84 6.58
CA SER A 141 19.47 5.47 5.50
C SER A 141 20.66 6.30 5.96
N GLY A 142 20.69 6.73 7.22
CA GLY A 142 21.61 7.75 7.70
C GLY A 142 21.36 9.16 7.14
N ARG A 143 20.40 9.34 6.24
CA ARG A 143 19.97 10.63 5.66
C ARG A 143 18.45 10.78 5.69
N ARG A 144 17.99 12.02 5.48
CA ARG A 144 16.57 12.37 5.42
C ARG A 144 16.14 12.70 4.00
N PHE A 145 14.86 12.50 3.72
CA PHE A 145 14.23 12.68 2.42
C PHE A 145 13.18 13.78 2.48
N ASP A 146 13.02 14.53 1.38
CA ASP A 146 11.98 15.55 1.25
C ASP A 146 10.58 14.91 1.12
N GLY A 147 10.50 13.68 0.58
CA GLY A 147 9.30 12.89 0.51
C GLY A 147 9.57 11.45 0.94
N VAL A 148 8.64 10.86 1.69
CA VAL A 148 8.64 9.44 2.08
C VAL A 148 7.33 8.81 1.67
N LEU A 149 7.41 7.68 0.99
CA LEU A 149 6.27 6.87 0.55
C LEU A 149 6.30 5.49 1.21
N ALA A 150 5.13 4.96 1.53
CA ALA A 150 4.91 3.56 1.85
C ALA A 150 3.57 3.14 1.20
N TRP A 151 3.60 3.00 -0.14
CA TRP A 151 2.41 2.81 -0.96
C TRP A 151 2.25 1.35 -1.38
N ASP A 152 1.06 0.78 -1.17
CA ASP A 152 0.74 -0.64 -1.42
C ASP A 152 1.72 -1.65 -0.75
N SER A 153 2.28 -1.27 0.40
CA SER A 153 3.29 -2.04 1.12
C SER A 153 3.04 -2.09 2.63
N PHE A 154 2.79 -0.95 3.26
CA PHE A 154 2.70 -0.78 4.71
C PHE A 154 1.62 -1.64 5.36
N PHE A 155 0.48 -1.83 4.73
CA PHE A 155 -0.64 -2.61 5.25
C PHE A 155 -0.40 -4.14 5.25
N HIS A 156 0.74 -4.60 4.74
CA HIS A 156 1.18 -5.98 4.88
C HIS A 156 1.91 -6.26 6.20
N LEU A 157 2.22 -5.21 6.97
CA LEU A 157 2.81 -5.33 8.30
C LEU A 157 1.71 -5.61 9.33
N GLY A 158 2.04 -6.40 10.37
CA GLY A 158 1.14 -6.55 11.52
C GLY A 158 1.00 -5.25 12.32
N HIS A 159 -0.04 -5.15 13.14
CA HIS A 159 -0.39 -3.92 13.86
C HIS A 159 0.79 -3.30 14.63
N ASP A 160 1.56 -4.12 15.37
CA ASP A 160 2.71 -3.63 16.14
C ASP A 160 3.87 -3.17 15.26
N ASP A 161 4.09 -3.83 14.11
CA ASP A 161 5.08 -3.38 13.13
C ASP A 161 4.65 -2.06 12.50
N GLN A 162 3.36 -1.90 12.19
CA GLN A 162 2.83 -0.62 11.69
C GLN A 162 3.08 0.51 12.69
N ARG A 163 2.83 0.31 13.98
CA ARG A 163 3.13 1.30 15.04
C ARG A 163 4.62 1.66 15.07
N ARG A 164 5.49 0.67 14.97
CA ARG A 164 6.96 0.85 14.95
C ARG A 164 7.48 1.58 13.72
N MET A 165 6.73 1.58 12.62
CA MET A 165 7.12 2.34 11.42
C MET A 165 7.04 3.85 11.60
N PHE A 166 6.20 4.41 12.47
CA PHE A 166 6.06 5.87 12.61
C PHE A 166 7.33 6.57 13.09
N PRO A 167 8.05 6.09 14.11
CA PRO A 167 9.39 6.60 14.40
C PRO A 167 10.38 6.49 13.24
N ILE A 168 10.30 5.40 12.43
CA ILE A 168 11.15 5.22 11.24
C ILE A 168 10.79 6.25 10.17
N PHE A 169 9.51 6.46 9.88
CA PHE A 169 9.06 7.52 8.99
C PHE A 169 9.59 8.90 9.43
N ALA A 170 9.46 9.21 10.72
CA ALA A 170 9.95 10.47 11.27
C ALA A 170 11.48 10.60 11.16
N ALA A 171 12.24 9.53 11.39
CA ALA A 171 13.68 9.53 11.23
C ALA A 171 14.12 9.73 9.77
N CYS A 172 13.36 9.20 8.82
CA CYS A 172 13.65 9.31 7.37
C CYS A 172 13.17 10.61 6.74
N THR A 173 12.20 11.33 7.34
CA THR A 173 11.61 12.53 6.74
C THR A 173 12.37 13.77 7.17
N ALA A 174 12.74 14.62 6.21
CA ALA A 174 13.33 15.93 6.48
C ALA A 174 12.32 16.89 7.12
N SER A 175 12.79 17.90 7.85
CA SER A 175 11.91 18.97 8.37
C SER A 175 11.17 19.64 7.20
N GLY A 176 9.84 19.76 7.31
CA GLY A 176 8.98 20.23 6.22
C GLY A 176 8.72 19.20 5.12
N GLY A 177 9.36 18.03 5.16
CA GLY A 177 9.15 16.93 4.22
C GLY A 177 7.77 16.29 4.35
N VAL A 178 7.39 15.48 3.38
CA VAL A 178 6.04 14.94 3.24
C VAL A 178 6.07 13.41 3.35
N LEU A 179 5.12 12.85 4.10
CA LEU A 179 4.88 11.42 4.22
C LEU A 179 3.54 11.07 3.56
N LEU A 180 3.53 10.02 2.72
CA LEU A 180 2.32 9.42 2.18
C LEU A 180 2.34 7.90 2.42
N PHE A 181 1.28 7.36 3.01
CA PHE A 181 1.07 5.92 3.10
C PHE A 181 -0.40 5.57 2.92
N ASN A 182 -0.68 4.31 2.59
CA ASN A 182 -2.03 3.77 2.52
C ASN A 182 -2.19 2.55 3.43
N ALA A 183 -3.44 2.34 3.88
CA ALA A 183 -3.85 1.20 4.71
C ALA A 183 -5.33 0.88 4.44
N GLY A 184 -5.92 -0.04 5.19
CA GLY A 184 -7.37 -0.30 5.13
C GLY A 184 -8.19 0.79 5.82
N PRO A 185 -9.52 0.77 5.63
CA PRO A 185 -10.42 1.82 6.12
C PRO A 185 -10.76 1.71 7.61
N ALA A 186 -10.44 0.60 8.26
CA ALA A 186 -10.77 0.35 9.67
C ALA A 186 -9.75 -0.60 10.31
N HIS A 187 -9.71 -0.61 11.64
CA HIS A 187 -8.91 -1.56 12.40
C HIS A 187 -9.31 -3.00 12.08
N GLY A 188 -8.33 -3.84 11.79
CA GLY A 188 -8.56 -5.27 11.56
C GLY A 188 -7.44 -5.93 10.76
N GLU A 189 -7.64 -7.21 10.51
CA GLU A 189 -6.77 -8.06 9.71
C GLU A 189 -7.60 -8.80 8.67
N ALA A 190 -7.02 -9.05 7.52
CA ALA A 190 -7.63 -9.82 6.45
C ALA A 190 -6.61 -10.71 5.75
N ILE A 191 -7.04 -11.89 5.32
CA ILE A 191 -6.24 -12.76 4.46
C ILE A 191 -6.91 -12.76 3.08
N GLY A 192 -6.28 -12.09 2.14
CA GLY A 192 -6.60 -12.20 0.73
C GLY A 192 -5.92 -13.41 0.09
N SER A 193 -5.92 -13.46 -1.23
CA SER A 193 -5.20 -14.48 -1.97
C SER A 193 -4.54 -13.85 -3.21
N TYR A 194 -3.31 -14.26 -3.48
CA TYR A 194 -2.63 -13.96 -4.73
C TYR A 194 -2.05 -15.24 -5.31
N ARG A 195 -2.51 -15.63 -6.50
CA ARG A 195 -2.13 -16.85 -7.22
C ARG A 195 -2.22 -18.13 -6.37
N GLY A 196 -3.26 -18.20 -5.51
CA GLY A 196 -3.53 -19.35 -4.63
C GLY A 196 -2.82 -19.31 -3.29
N ASP A 197 -1.83 -18.42 -3.09
CA ASP A 197 -1.16 -18.23 -1.81
C ASP A 197 -1.87 -17.16 -0.96
N PRO A 198 -1.96 -17.36 0.37
CA PRO A 198 -2.53 -16.38 1.29
C PRO A 198 -1.76 -15.05 1.26
N LEU A 199 -2.48 -13.93 1.20
CA LEU A 199 -1.94 -12.58 1.23
C LEU A 199 -2.48 -11.82 2.45
N TYR A 200 -1.62 -11.58 3.43
CA TYR A 200 -1.96 -10.93 4.68
C TYR A 200 -2.08 -9.42 4.54
N HIS A 201 -3.11 -8.85 5.18
CA HIS A 201 -3.33 -7.41 5.29
C HIS A 201 -3.74 -7.08 6.73
N ALA A 202 -3.30 -5.93 7.23
CA ALA A 202 -3.75 -5.38 8.50
C ALA A 202 -3.87 -3.87 8.41
N SER A 203 -4.68 -3.29 9.29
CA SER A 203 -4.82 -1.86 9.43
C SER A 203 -5.14 -1.49 10.86
N LEU A 204 -4.62 -0.36 11.32
CA LEU A 204 -5.04 0.28 12.55
C LEU A 204 -6.30 1.12 12.31
N ASP A 205 -6.92 1.60 13.37
CA ASP A 205 -8.01 2.56 13.26
C ASP A 205 -7.53 3.89 12.64
N PRO A 206 -8.31 4.54 11.77
CA PRO A 206 -7.94 5.85 11.20
C PRO A 206 -7.57 6.91 12.23
N SER A 207 -8.21 6.91 13.39
CA SER A 207 -7.91 7.81 14.50
C SER A 207 -6.57 7.49 15.16
N GLU A 208 -6.19 6.22 15.21
CA GLU A 208 -4.89 5.78 15.72
C GLU A 208 -3.75 6.21 14.77
N TYR A 209 -3.93 6.10 13.45
CA TYR A 209 -2.97 6.65 12.48
C TYR A 209 -2.78 8.16 12.65
N ALA A 210 -3.85 8.92 12.86
CA ALA A 210 -3.78 10.36 13.09
C ALA A 210 -3.03 10.69 14.40
N ALA A 211 -3.23 9.90 15.46
CA ALA A 211 -2.49 10.05 16.71
C ALA A 211 -0.99 9.72 16.54
N LEU A 212 -0.67 8.61 15.89
CA LEU A 212 0.71 8.21 15.62
C LEU A 212 1.47 9.24 14.77
N LEU A 213 0.82 9.82 13.75
CA LEU A 213 1.40 10.92 12.97
C LEU A 213 1.75 12.09 13.87
N ARG A 214 0.80 12.61 14.65
CA ARG A 214 0.98 13.75 15.55
C ARG A 214 2.09 13.47 16.57
N ASP A 215 2.08 12.30 17.20
CA ASP A 215 3.00 11.94 18.27
C ASP A 215 4.45 11.76 17.74
N ASN A 216 4.61 11.55 16.43
CA ASN A 216 5.90 11.48 15.75
C ASN A 216 6.24 12.76 14.95
N GLY A 217 5.59 13.90 15.24
CA GLY A 217 5.95 15.20 14.70
C GLY A 217 5.45 15.47 13.29
N PHE A 218 4.37 14.81 12.86
CA PHE A 218 3.70 15.09 11.60
C PHE A 218 2.38 15.82 11.82
N GLU A 219 2.06 16.73 10.89
CA GLU A 219 0.77 17.37 10.75
C GLU A 219 0.03 16.77 9.54
N LEU A 220 -1.21 16.37 9.76
CA LEU A 220 -2.05 15.77 8.70
C LEU A 220 -2.46 16.85 7.68
N ILE A 221 -2.11 16.65 6.41
CA ILE A 221 -2.51 17.51 5.29
C ILE A 221 -3.83 17.03 4.68
N ALA A 222 -3.95 15.71 4.51
CA ALA A 222 -5.13 15.09 3.91
C ALA A 222 -5.25 13.63 4.35
N GLN A 223 -6.50 13.21 4.40
CA GLN A 223 -6.89 11.82 4.63
C GLN A 223 -8.07 11.51 3.73
N SER A 224 -8.12 10.29 3.23
CA SER A 224 -9.29 9.70 2.57
C SER A 224 -9.49 8.30 3.11
N VAL A 225 -10.73 7.87 3.26
CA VAL A 225 -11.05 6.54 3.78
C VAL A 225 -12.05 5.88 2.85
N GLY A 226 -11.55 4.92 2.02
CA GLY A 226 -12.38 4.09 1.14
C GLY A 226 -13.13 4.86 0.05
N GLU A 227 -12.60 5.98 -0.45
CA GLU A 227 -13.27 6.79 -1.47
C GLU A 227 -13.03 6.25 -2.89
N PRO A 228 -14.09 6.10 -3.73
CA PRO A 228 -13.97 5.62 -5.11
C PRO A 228 -13.02 6.46 -5.99
N ALA A 229 -12.97 7.78 -5.78
CA ALA A 229 -12.09 8.70 -6.51
C ALA A 229 -10.59 8.38 -6.33
N ASN A 230 -10.23 7.66 -5.27
CA ASN A 230 -8.86 7.26 -4.95
C ASN A 230 -8.63 5.74 -5.18
N GLY A 231 -9.44 5.10 -6.02
CA GLY A 231 -9.39 3.66 -6.27
C GLY A 231 -9.77 2.84 -5.02
N GLU A 232 -10.70 3.37 -4.20
CA GLU A 232 -11.13 2.79 -2.90
C GLU A 232 -10.00 2.67 -1.87
N ARG A 233 -8.85 3.32 -2.09
CA ARG A 233 -7.76 3.31 -1.14
C ARG A 233 -7.97 4.31 -0.02
N SER A 234 -7.71 3.88 1.20
CA SER A 234 -7.57 4.81 2.33
C SER A 234 -6.12 5.25 2.41
N PHE A 235 -5.87 6.54 2.54
CA PHE A 235 -4.52 7.08 2.62
C PHE A 235 -4.40 8.22 3.63
N TRP A 236 -3.18 8.46 4.08
CA TRP A 236 -2.77 9.57 4.94
C TRP A 236 -1.60 10.30 4.29
N LEU A 237 -1.76 11.61 4.13
CA LEU A 237 -0.75 12.53 3.62
C LEU A 237 -0.44 13.54 4.72
N ALA A 238 0.81 13.60 5.15
CA ALA A 238 1.20 14.40 6.31
C ALA A 238 2.54 15.12 6.07
N ARG A 239 2.80 16.21 6.82
CA ARG A 239 4.03 17.01 6.75
C ARG A 239 4.78 16.92 8.07
N ALA A 240 6.08 16.70 8.00
CA ALA A 240 6.94 16.76 9.17
C ALA A 240 7.10 18.23 9.63
N VAL A 241 6.64 18.56 10.85
CA VAL A 241 6.68 19.91 11.42
C VAL A 241 7.79 20.10 12.44
N ARG A 242 8.40 19.00 12.92
CA ARG A 242 9.55 19.01 13.84
C ARG A 242 10.58 17.99 13.36
N ALA A 243 11.86 18.29 13.58
CA ALA A 243 12.84 17.23 13.61
C ALA A 243 12.46 16.30 14.79
N PRO A 244 12.43 14.95 14.59
CA PRO A 244 12.25 14.05 15.72
C PRO A 244 13.32 14.31 16.75
N PRO A 245 13.04 14.07 18.04
CA PRO A 245 14.07 14.16 19.08
C PRO A 245 15.24 13.24 18.70
N VAL A 246 16.44 13.78 18.85
CA VAL A 246 17.72 13.05 18.66
C VAL A 246 17.89 12.05 19.79
#